data_8a2d207b843fb29560a28ee9c2be3a36
#
_entry.id   8a2d207b843fb29560a28ee9c2be3a36
#
_cell.length_a   1.000
_cell.length_b   1.000
_cell.length_c   1.000
_cell.angle_alpha   90.00
_cell.angle_beta   90.00
_cell.angle_gamma   90.00
#
_symmetry.space_group_name_H-M   'P 1'
#
loop_
_entity.id
_entity.type
_entity.pdbx_description
1 polymer ?
#
loop_
_entity_poly.entity_id
_entity_poly.type
_entity_poly.pdbx_seq_one_letter_code
_entity_poly.pdbx_strand_id
1 'polypeptide(L)'
;MFFDFDGVIADSEPLHLRAYQTVLSADGIDLRKDDYYARYLGYDDVGLFQALAKDQGIALTAETIDRWVAAKSHVVDELLSSAAILFPGAADSVKMFAEHVPLAVASGALEPEIERVLNGAGLRQYFAAIASASDGVRGKPAPDLYLLAMAKIRHRVAVDPASCIAIEDSHWGLAAAREAGLRCIAVTHTYPAAELGMADLVVDRLGDLTLSRIEELLRDNGVAR
;
A
#
# COMPACT_ATOMS: atom_id res chain seq x y z
N MET A 1 1.17 -11.32 -10.50
CA MET A 1 0.21 -10.50 -9.76
C MET A 1 0.98 -9.54 -8.87
N PHE A 2 0.53 -8.31 -8.74
CA PHE A 2 1.20 -7.25 -7.99
C PHE A 2 0.28 -6.75 -6.89
N PHE A 3 0.80 -6.66 -5.69
CA PHE A 3 0.04 -6.22 -4.52
C PHE A 3 0.54 -4.86 -4.05
N ASP A 4 -0.36 -3.93 -3.77
CA ASP A 4 -0.02 -2.93 -2.79
C ASP A 4 0.15 -3.59 -1.41
N PHE A 5 0.80 -2.90 -0.51
CA PHE A 5 1.10 -3.44 0.82
C PHE A 5 0.13 -2.89 1.87
N ASP A 6 0.16 -1.58 2.09
CA ASP A 6 -0.72 -0.91 3.05
C ASP A 6 -2.15 -0.87 2.52
N GLY A 7 -3.12 -1.18 3.36
CA GLY A 7 -4.52 -1.23 2.94
C GLY A 7 -4.92 -2.49 2.14
N VAL A 8 -3.96 -3.30 1.65
CA VAL A 8 -4.22 -4.55 0.92
C VAL A 8 -3.79 -5.77 1.71
N ILE A 9 -2.51 -5.86 2.06
CA ILE A 9 -1.94 -6.97 2.82
C ILE A 9 -1.92 -6.62 4.31
N ALA A 10 -1.45 -5.42 4.65
CA ALA A 10 -1.25 -4.93 6.00
C ALA A 10 -2.26 -3.84 6.35
N ASP A 11 -2.89 -3.98 7.53
CA ASP A 11 -3.68 -2.95 8.20
C ASP A 11 -2.73 -2.09 9.05
N SER A 12 -1.89 -1.31 8.37
CA SER A 12 -0.84 -0.50 9.01
C SER A 12 -1.32 0.88 9.44
N GLU A 13 -2.41 1.40 8.87
CA GLU A 13 -2.93 2.74 9.17
C GLU A 13 -3.16 3.02 10.68
N PRO A 14 -3.72 2.09 11.47
CA PRO A 14 -3.83 2.31 12.91
C PRO A 14 -2.48 2.47 13.61
N LEU A 15 -1.42 1.81 13.10
CA LEU A 15 -0.06 1.95 13.63
C LEU A 15 0.54 3.29 13.25
N HIS A 16 0.38 3.71 11.99
CA HIS A 16 0.83 5.02 11.54
C HIS A 16 0.16 6.14 12.35
N LEU A 17 -1.16 6.10 12.51
CA LEU A 17 -1.88 7.06 13.36
C LEU A 17 -1.31 7.09 14.79
N ARG A 18 -1.12 5.92 15.40
CA ARG A 18 -0.56 5.82 16.74
C ARG A 18 0.86 6.40 16.83
N ALA A 19 1.69 6.18 15.82
CA ALA A 19 3.04 6.73 15.76
C ALA A 19 3.00 8.26 15.63
N TYR A 20 2.18 8.82 14.76
CA TYR A 20 1.96 10.27 14.68
C TYR A 20 1.50 10.86 16.01
N GLN A 21 0.49 10.26 16.64
CA GLN A 21 -0.01 10.70 17.93
C GLN A 21 1.09 10.69 19.01
N THR A 22 1.91 9.65 19.02
CA THR A 22 3.02 9.52 19.99
C THR A 22 4.03 10.65 19.82
N VAL A 23 4.44 10.91 18.58
CA VAL A 23 5.45 11.95 18.27
C VAL A 23 4.91 13.35 18.54
N LEU A 24 3.69 13.64 18.08
CA LEU A 24 3.07 14.96 18.19
C LEU A 24 2.70 15.31 19.64
N SER A 25 2.27 14.33 20.42
CA SER A 25 1.92 14.53 21.84
C SER A 25 3.10 14.95 22.70
N ALA A 26 4.34 14.57 22.33
CA ALA A 26 5.56 15.00 23.00
C ALA A 26 5.79 16.52 22.90
N ASP A 27 5.27 17.14 21.85
CA ASP A 27 5.30 18.60 21.62
C ASP A 27 3.96 19.27 21.95
N GLY A 28 3.02 18.56 22.63
CA GLY A 28 1.73 19.10 23.06
C GLY A 28 0.70 19.26 21.91
N ILE A 29 0.91 18.60 20.78
CA ILE A 29 0.05 18.67 19.61
C ILE A 29 -0.90 17.45 19.61
N ASP A 30 -2.19 17.68 19.47
CA ASP A 30 -3.20 16.62 19.38
C ASP A 30 -3.53 16.31 17.91
N LEU A 31 -3.53 15.04 17.56
CA LEU A 31 -4.03 14.52 16.30
C LEU A 31 -5.18 13.54 16.59
N ARG A 32 -6.40 14.01 16.36
CA ARG A 32 -7.59 13.18 16.56
C ARG A 32 -7.70 12.13 15.45
N LYS A 33 -8.20 10.94 15.79
CA LYS A 33 -8.43 9.86 14.84
C LYS A 33 -9.30 10.32 13.66
N ASP A 34 -10.43 10.97 13.96
CA ASP A 34 -11.37 11.41 12.91
C ASP A 34 -10.75 12.42 11.95
N ASP A 35 -9.93 13.36 12.47
CA ASP A 35 -9.21 14.33 11.65
C ASP A 35 -8.16 13.64 10.77
N TYR A 36 -7.46 12.64 11.31
CA TYR A 36 -6.48 11.86 10.55
C TYR A 36 -7.11 11.22 9.31
N TYR A 37 -8.16 10.42 9.52
CA TYR A 37 -8.82 9.71 8.42
C TYR A 37 -9.56 10.65 7.45
N ALA A 38 -10.11 11.76 7.93
CA ALA A 38 -10.85 12.70 7.07
C ALA A 38 -9.96 13.64 6.26
N ARG A 39 -8.74 13.97 6.75
CA ARG A 39 -7.98 15.12 6.23
C ARG A 39 -6.54 14.79 5.87
N TYR A 40 -5.93 13.79 6.49
CA TYR A 40 -4.49 13.53 6.39
C TYR A 40 -4.16 12.16 5.83
N LEU A 41 -5.13 11.28 5.68
CA LEU A 41 -4.93 9.97 5.06
C LEU A 41 -4.38 10.12 3.64
N GLY A 42 -3.31 9.36 3.33
CA GLY A 42 -2.65 9.41 2.02
C GLY A 42 -1.56 10.48 1.87
N TYR A 43 -1.32 11.31 2.88
CA TYR A 43 -0.11 12.13 2.92
C TYR A 43 1.11 11.26 3.28
N ASP A 44 2.28 11.62 2.75
CA ASP A 44 3.53 11.16 3.32
C ASP A 44 3.81 11.86 4.67
N ASP A 45 4.82 11.39 5.40
CA ASP A 45 5.13 11.90 6.74
C ASP A 45 5.35 13.42 6.75
N VAL A 46 6.10 13.93 5.78
CA VAL A 46 6.40 15.38 5.67
C VAL A 46 5.13 16.16 5.37
N GLY A 47 4.34 15.69 4.42
CA GLY A 47 3.09 16.31 4.00
C GLY A 47 2.07 16.36 5.14
N LEU A 48 1.94 15.29 5.92
CA LEU A 48 1.05 15.25 7.08
C LEU A 48 1.45 16.28 8.13
N PHE A 49 2.73 16.30 8.52
CA PHE A 49 3.22 17.26 9.53
C PHE A 49 3.02 18.72 9.07
N GLN A 50 3.28 19.02 7.80
CA GLN A 50 3.06 20.35 7.24
C GLN A 50 1.58 20.73 7.21
N ALA A 51 0.71 19.83 6.75
CA ALA A 51 -0.73 20.08 6.67
C ALA A 51 -1.34 20.29 8.06
N LEU A 52 -0.99 19.42 9.03
CA LEU A 52 -1.46 19.52 10.40
C LEU A 52 -1.00 20.83 11.07
N ALA A 53 0.27 21.18 10.92
CA ALA A 53 0.79 22.41 11.50
C ALA A 53 0.13 23.66 10.90
N LYS A 54 -0.09 23.67 9.57
CA LYS A 54 -0.83 24.75 8.90
C LYS A 54 -2.24 24.89 9.45
N ASP A 55 -2.94 23.76 9.64
CA ASP A 55 -4.32 23.75 10.13
C ASP A 55 -4.45 24.20 11.59
N GLN A 56 -3.44 23.92 12.40
CA GLN A 56 -3.40 24.31 13.81
C GLN A 56 -2.65 25.64 14.07
N GLY A 57 -2.14 26.30 13.02
CA GLY A 57 -1.43 27.57 13.15
C GLY A 57 -0.05 27.43 13.83
N ILE A 58 0.59 26.26 13.71
CA ILE A 58 1.89 25.96 14.30
C ILE A 58 2.99 26.36 13.32
N ALA A 59 3.96 27.14 13.80
CA ALA A 59 5.15 27.47 13.01
C ALA A 59 6.10 26.26 12.99
N LEU A 60 6.39 25.72 11.80
CA LEU A 60 7.31 24.60 11.62
C LEU A 60 8.62 25.05 11.02
N THR A 61 9.71 24.47 11.53
CA THR A 61 11.04 24.53 10.91
C THR A 61 11.34 23.20 10.21
N ALA A 62 12.26 23.21 9.24
CA ALA A 62 12.73 21.97 8.60
C ALA A 62 13.30 21.00 9.64
N GLU A 63 14.07 21.49 10.61
CA GLU A 63 14.64 20.71 11.70
C GLU A 63 13.56 19.98 12.54
N THR A 64 12.43 20.65 12.82
CA THR A 64 11.31 20.04 13.53
C THR A 64 10.68 18.91 12.72
N ILE A 65 10.49 19.11 11.42
CA ILE A 65 9.95 18.09 10.52
C ILE A 65 10.89 16.87 10.50
N ASP A 66 12.18 17.08 10.28
CA ASP A 66 13.18 16.00 10.23
C ASP A 66 13.19 15.20 11.55
N ARG A 67 13.12 15.89 12.68
CA ARG A 67 13.02 15.26 14.01
C ARG A 67 11.76 14.42 14.16
N TRP A 68 10.60 14.93 13.74
CA TRP A 68 9.35 14.20 13.84
C TRP A 68 9.31 13.01 12.90
N VAL A 69 9.80 13.13 11.68
CA VAL A 69 9.91 12.02 10.72
C VAL A 69 10.80 10.90 11.29
N ALA A 70 11.97 11.24 11.81
CA ALA A 70 12.86 10.27 12.41
C ALA A 70 12.25 9.60 13.65
N ALA A 71 11.60 10.38 14.53
CA ALA A 71 10.92 9.84 15.70
C ALA A 71 9.75 8.93 15.34
N LYS A 72 8.95 9.32 14.33
CA LYS A 72 7.82 8.51 13.83
C LYS A 72 8.29 7.17 13.28
N SER A 73 9.36 7.17 12.48
CA SER A 73 9.93 5.92 11.95
C SER A 73 10.36 4.99 13.08
N HIS A 74 10.99 5.50 14.15
CA HIS A 74 11.38 4.68 15.30
C HIS A 74 10.15 4.08 16.02
N VAL A 75 9.10 4.88 16.24
CA VAL A 75 7.86 4.39 16.88
C VAL A 75 7.18 3.34 16.03
N VAL A 76 7.11 3.53 14.70
CA VAL A 76 6.57 2.53 13.78
C VAL A 76 7.36 1.21 13.88
N ASP A 77 8.68 1.29 13.92
CA ASP A 77 9.54 0.12 14.06
C ASP A 77 9.27 -0.67 15.35
N GLU A 78 9.04 0.01 16.46
CA GLU A 78 8.67 -0.63 17.73
C GLU A 78 7.29 -1.28 17.66
N LEU A 79 6.30 -0.60 17.07
CA LEU A 79 4.94 -1.11 16.93
C LEU A 79 4.87 -2.32 16.01
N LEU A 80 5.56 -2.28 14.87
CA LEU A 80 5.62 -3.39 13.90
C LEU A 80 6.25 -4.66 14.49
N SER A 81 7.15 -4.52 15.46
CA SER A 81 7.79 -5.68 16.11
C SER A 81 6.84 -6.46 17.02
N SER A 82 5.71 -5.89 17.39
CA SER A 82 4.78 -6.44 18.40
C SER A 82 3.39 -6.80 17.86
N ALA A 83 3.06 -6.51 16.60
CA ALA A 83 1.69 -6.60 16.09
C ALA A 83 1.55 -7.56 14.90
N ALA A 84 0.49 -8.38 14.92
CA ALA A 84 -0.02 -9.02 13.71
C ALA A 84 -0.92 -7.99 12.98
N ILE A 85 -0.39 -7.39 11.92
CA ILE A 85 -1.05 -6.31 11.18
C ILE A 85 -1.59 -6.74 9.82
N LEU A 86 -1.73 -8.03 9.58
CA LEU A 86 -2.32 -8.48 8.33
C LEU A 86 -3.84 -8.34 8.37
N PHE A 87 -4.43 -7.90 7.26
CA PHE A 87 -5.88 -8.02 7.10
C PHE A 87 -6.34 -9.46 7.20
N PRO A 88 -7.54 -9.70 7.75
CA PRO A 88 -8.11 -11.06 7.81
C PRO A 88 -8.17 -11.71 6.43
N GLY A 89 -7.61 -12.91 6.30
CA GLY A 89 -7.56 -13.68 5.05
C GLY A 89 -6.42 -13.30 4.09
N ALA A 90 -5.67 -12.24 4.34
CA ALA A 90 -4.58 -11.84 3.45
C ALA A 90 -3.49 -12.92 3.32
N ALA A 91 -3.11 -13.54 4.44
CA ALA A 91 -2.10 -14.60 4.42
C ALA A 91 -2.51 -15.81 3.57
N ASP A 92 -3.77 -16.23 3.69
CA ASP A 92 -4.28 -17.39 2.95
C ASP A 92 -4.42 -17.06 1.46
N SER A 93 -4.86 -15.85 1.13
CA SER A 93 -4.96 -15.38 -0.26
C SER A 93 -3.58 -15.31 -0.93
N VAL A 94 -2.58 -14.75 -0.24
CA VAL A 94 -1.19 -14.70 -0.76
C VAL A 94 -0.66 -16.10 -1.05
N LYS A 95 -0.83 -17.04 -0.12
CA LYS A 95 -0.40 -18.43 -0.32
C LYS A 95 -1.11 -19.09 -1.49
N MET A 96 -2.44 -18.96 -1.57
CA MET A 96 -3.25 -19.48 -2.66
C MET A 96 -2.80 -18.95 -4.02
N PHE A 97 -2.61 -17.63 -4.16
CA PHE A 97 -2.18 -17.06 -5.44
C PHE A 97 -0.75 -17.45 -5.82
N ALA A 98 0.15 -17.58 -4.84
CA ALA A 98 1.54 -17.98 -5.07
C ALA A 98 1.69 -19.39 -5.66
N GLU A 99 0.71 -20.28 -5.45
CA GLU A 99 0.67 -21.61 -6.07
C GLU A 99 0.42 -21.54 -7.59
N HIS A 100 -0.12 -20.44 -8.10
CA HIS A 100 -0.55 -20.34 -9.49
C HIS A 100 0.24 -19.32 -10.30
N VAL A 101 0.67 -18.21 -9.70
CA VAL A 101 1.33 -17.11 -10.39
C VAL A 101 2.44 -16.48 -9.54
N PRO A 102 3.49 -15.91 -10.15
CA PRO A 102 4.46 -15.12 -9.43
C PRO A 102 3.82 -13.88 -8.80
N LEU A 103 4.16 -13.61 -7.53
CA LEU A 103 3.69 -12.45 -6.79
C LEU A 103 4.82 -11.43 -6.62
N ALA A 104 4.47 -10.15 -6.63
CA ALA A 104 5.37 -9.05 -6.26
C ALA A 104 4.61 -7.98 -5.47
N VAL A 105 5.34 -7.23 -4.66
CA VAL A 105 4.84 -6.03 -3.98
C VAL A 105 5.23 -4.79 -4.77
N ALA A 106 4.32 -3.80 -4.84
CA ALA A 106 4.57 -2.47 -5.39
C ALA A 106 3.93 -1.43 -4.45
N SER A 107 4.70 -0.88 -3.51
CA SER A 107 4.18 -0.07 -2.40
C SER A 107 4.95 1.21 -2.15
N GLY A 108 4.26 2.22 -1.61
CA GLY A 108 4.85 3.43 -1.08
C GLY A 108 5.53 3.28 0.28
N ALA A 109 5.38 2.13 0.95
CA ALA A 109 6.07 1.84 2.19
C ALA A 109 7.58 1.64 1.97
N LEU A 110 8.37 1.72 3.04
CA LEU A 110 9.80 1.42 3.01
C LEU A 110 10.03 -0.10 2.96
N GLU A 111 11.04 -0.54 2.20
CA GLU A 111 11.35 -1.97 2.09
C GLU A 111 11.58 -2.67 3.44
N PRO A 112 12.30 -2.07 4.43
CA PRO A 112 12.47 -2.70 5.73
C PRO A 112 11.16 -2.93 6.50
N GLU A 113 10.15 -2.06 6.32
CA GLU A 113 8.83 -2.21 6.94
C GLU A 113 8.08 -3.39 6.29
N ILE A 114 8.04 -3.45 4.96
CA ILE A 114 7.43 -4.55 4.20
C ILE A 114 8.09 -5.88 4.56
N GLU A 115 9.42 -5.92 4.54
CA GLU A 115 10.19 -7.12 4.86
C GLU A 115 9.90 -7.63 6.27
N ARG A 116 9.84 -6.73 7.25
CA ARG A 116 9.56 -7.09 8.65
C ARG A 116 8.20 -7.76 8.81
N VAL A 117 7.16 -7.16 8.24
CA VAL A 117 5.79 -7.68 8.32
C VAL A 117 5.69 -9.02 7.58
N LEU A 118 6.19 -9.10 6.35
CA LEU A 118 6.11 -10.31 5.55
C LEU A 118 6.92 -11.47 6.17
N ASN A 119 8.10 -11.19 6.72
CA ASN A 119 8.91 -12.20 7.43
C ASN A 119 8.23 -12.64 8.72
N GLY A 120 7.72 -11.71 9.53
CA GLY A 120 7.00 -12.01 10.76
C GLY A 120 5.75 -12.88 10.53
N ALA A 121 5.08 -12.69 9.39
CA ALA A 121 3.93 -13.47 8.98
C ALA A 121 4.28 -14.78 8.22
N GLY A 122 5.56 -15.03 7.92
CA GLY A 122 6.00 -16.17 7.11
C GLY A 122 5.53 -16.07 5.65
N LEU A 123 5.38 -14.85 5.12
CA LEU A 123 4.88 -14.63 3.76
C LEU A 123 5.96 -14.19 2.77
N ARG A 124 7.12 -13.74 3.23
CA ARG A 124 8.17 -13.17 2.38
C ARG A 124 8.58 -14.08 1.21
N GLN A 125 8.66 -15.37 1.44
CA GLN A 125 9.07 -16.36 0.43
C GLN A 125 8.10 -16.47 -0.75
N TYR A 126 6.87 -16.02 -0.62
CA TYR A 126 5.87 -16.07 -1.68
C TYR A 126 6.01 -14.91 -2.68
N PHE A 127 6.76 -13.87 -2.32
CA PHE A 127 6.97 -12.71 -3.18
C PHE A 127 8.32 -12.81 -3.90
N ALA A 128 8.26 -12.81 -5.24
CA ALA A 128 9.42 -12.87 -6.11
C ALA A 128 10.22 -11.54 -6.11
N ALA A 129 9.55 -10.42 -5.86
CA ALA A 129 10.15 -9.09 -5.80
C ALA A 129 9.34 -8.14 -4.90
N ILE A 130 10.02 -7.10 -4.42
CA ILE A 130 9.44 -5.94 -3.76
C ILE A 130 9.95 -4.70 -4.51
N ALA A 131 9.04 -3.82 -4.92
CA ALA A 131 9.32 -2.45 -5.33
C ALA A 131 8.71 -1.53 -4.27
N SER A 132 9.50 -0.63 -3.73
CA SER A 132 9.17 0.14 -2.53
C SER A 132 9.64 1.59 -2.64
N ALA A 133 9.27 2.44 -1.71
CA ALA A 133 9.80 3.81 -1.61
C ALA A 133 11.33 3.83 -1.48
N SER A 134 11.96 2.78 -0.93
CA SER A 134 13.42 2.66 -0.79
C SER A 134 14.15 2.59 -2.13
N ASP A 135 13.46 2.27 -3.23
CA ASP A 135 14.05 2.22 -4.58
C ASP A 135 14.27 3.61 -5.20
N GLY A 136 13.77 4.69 -4.60
CA GLY A 136 13.99 6.06 -5.06
C GLY A 136 13.28 6.43 -6.36
N VAL A 137 12.24 5.69 -6.76
CA VAL A 137 11.37 6.01 -7.90
C VAL A 137 10.20 6.89 -7.45
N ARG A 138 9.47 7.48 -8.41
CA ARG A 138 8.30 8.30 -8.08
C ARG A 138 7.21 7.44 -7.45
N GLY A 139 6.59 7.96 -6.40
CA GLY A 139 5.45 7.32 -5.74
C GLY A 139 4.17 7.39 -6.56
N LYS A 140 3.18 6.60 -6.17
CA LYS A 140 1.82 6.64 -6.73
C LYS A 140 1.24 8.07 -6.60
N PRO A 141 0.56 8.61 -7.61
CA PRO A 141 -0.06 7.92 -8.75
C PRO A 141 0.85 7.67 -9.96
N ALA A 142 2.17 7.98 -9.90
CA ALA A 142 3.08 7.61 -10.98
C ALA A 142 3.21 6.08 -11.11
N PRO A 143 3.36 5.53 -12.33
CA PRO A 143 3.38 4.09 -12.57
C PRO A 143 4.68 3.41 -12.15
N ASP A 144 5.68 4.18 -11.70
CA ASP A 144 7.08 3.77 -11.57
C ASP A 144 7.27 2.55 -10.68
N LEU A 145 6.55 2.46 -9.54
CA LEU A 145 6.63 1.30 -8.63
C LEU A 145 6.13 0.01 -9.31
N TYR A 146 5.04 0.07 -10.08
CA TYR A 146 4.55 -1.10 -10.82
C TYR A 146 5.48 -1.49 -11.96
N LEU A 147 5.98 -0.51 -12.71
CA LEU A 147 6.96 -0.74 -13.78
C LEU A 147 8.24 -1.37 -13.21
N LEU A 148 8.71 -0.90 -12.06
CA LEU A 148 9.87 -1.44 -11.38
C LEU A 148 9.62 -2.87 -10.87
N ALA A 149 8.48 -3.13 -10.24
CA ALA A 149 8.11 -4.48 -9.80
C ALA A 149 8.07 -5.47 -10.97
N MET A 150 7.48 -5.07 -12.11
CA MET A 150 7.51 -5.87 -13.34
C MET A 150 8.94 -6.10 -13.83
N ALA A 151 9.80 -5.09 -13.82
CA ALA A 151 11.20 -5.22 -14.22
C ALA A 151 11.96 -6.19 -13.32
N LYS A 152 11.74 -6.11 -11.99
CA LYS A 152 12.38 -7.00 -11.01
C LYS A 152 12.01 -8.48 -11.19
N ILE A 153 10.81 -8.81 -11.72
CA ILE A 153 10.41 -10.22 -11.93
C ILE A 153 10.66 -10.74 -13.35
N ARG A 154 10.99 -9.88 -14.31
CA ARG A 154 11.18 -10.28 -15.74
C ARG A 154 12.22 -11.37 -15.96
N HIS A 155 13.20 -11.48 -15.08
CA HIS A 155 14.21 -12.55 -15.18
C HIS A 155 13.67 -13.94 -14.79
N ARG A 156 12.49 -14.01 -14.15
CA ARG A 156 11.84 -15.26 -13.71
C ARG A 156 10.72 -15.68 -14.63
N VAL A 157 10.02 -14.70 -15.23
CA VAL A 157 8.84 -14.95 -16.06
C VAL A 157 8.68 -13.84 -17.09
N ALA A 158 8.18 -14.21 -18.28
CA ALA A 158 7.77 -13.23 -19.26
C ALA A 158 6.59 -12.40 -18.69
N VAL A 159 6.73 -11.07 -18.70
CA VAL A 159 5.72 -10.15 -18.15
C VAL A 159 5.12 -9.36 -19.30
N ASP A 160 3.86 -9.63 -19.58
CA ASP A 160 2.99 -8.80 -20.42
C ASP A 160 2.06 -8.02 -19.46
N PRO A 161 2.12 -6.68 -19.43
CA PRO A 161 1.30 -5.87 -18.54
C PRO A 161 -0.21 -6.18 -18.66
N ALA A 162 -0.73 -6.41 -19.88
CA ALA A 162 -2.14 -6.70 -20.12
C ALA A 162 -2.61 -8.02 -19.47
N SER A 163 -1.68 -8.93 -19.19
CA SER A 163 -1.91 -10.20 -18.48
C SER A 163 -1.58 -10.11 -17.00
N CYS A 164 -1.26 -8.92 -16.50
CA CYS A 164 -0.92 -8.67 -15.10
C CYS A 164 -2.07 -8.00 -14.37
N ILE A 165 -2.19 -8.31 -13.07
CA ILE A 165 -3.19 -7.75 -12.17
C ILE A 165 -2.48 -7.04 -11.04
N ALA A 166 -2.92 -5.82 -10.74
CA ALA A 166 -2.63 -5.09 -9.52
C ALA A 166 -3.80 -5.22 -8.55
N ILE A 167 -3.52 -5.39 -7.27
CA ILE A 167 -4.50 -5.35 -6.19
C ILE A 167 -4.20 -4.13 -5.34
N GLU A 168 -5.18 -3.28 -5.17
CA GLU A 168 -5.09 -1.95 -4.60
C GLU A 168 -6.27 -1.64 -3.68
N ASP A 169 -6.12 -0.60 -2.86
CA ASP A 169 -7.18 -0.10 -1.98
C ASP A 169 -7.49 1.38 -2.21
N SER A 170 -6.69 2.07 -3.05
CA SER A 170 -6.72 3.52 -3.23
C SER A 170 -6.85 3.95 -4.69
N HIS A 171 -7.47 5.12 -4.90
CA HIS A 171 -7.55 5.71 -6.24
C HIS A 171 -6.18 6.13 -6.80
N TRP A 172 -5.22 6.47 -5.94
CA TRP A 172 -3.84 6.79 -6.36
C TRP A 172 -3.12 5.55 -6.89
N GLY A 173 -3.25 4.43 -6.19
CA GLY A 173 -2.67 3.17 -6.59
C GLY A 173 -3.33 2.59 -7.84
N LEU A 174 -4.66 2.67 -7.95
CA LEU A 174 -5.39 2.29 -9.16
C LEU A 174 -4.94 3.10 -10.38
N ALA A 175 -4.75 4.42 -10.22
CA ALA A 175 -4.24 5.27 -11.30
C ALA A 175 -2.84 4.83 -11.74
N ALA A 176 -1.93 4.59 -10.78
CA ALA A 176 -0.57 4.12 -11.05
C ALA A 176 -0.55 2.77 -11.78
N ALA A 177 -1.34 1.81 -11.33
CA ALA A 177 -1.42 0.48 -11.93
C ALA A 177 -1.97 0.53 -13.36
N ARG A 178 -3.02 1.32 -13.61
CA ARG A 178 -3.58 1.51 -14.95
C ARG A 178 -2.61 2.21 -15.89
N GLU A 179 -1.89 3.22 -15.44
CA GLU A 179 -0.86 3.89 -16.25
C GLU A 179 0.29 2.93 -16.56
N ALA A 180 0.60 1.97 -15.69
CA ALA A 180 1.56 0.89 -15.94
C ALA A 180 1.01 -0.21 -16.89
N GLY A 181 -0.26 -0.12 -17.29
CA GLY A 181 -0.92 -1.05 -18.22
C GLY A 181 -1.48 -2.31 -17.58
N LEU A 182 -1.62 -2.36 -16.25
CA LEU A 182 -2.16 -3.51 -15.53
C LEU A 182 -3.69 -3.45 -15.43
N ARG A 183 -4.30 -4.62 -15.28
CA ARG A 183 -5.67 -4.72 -14.78
C ARG A 183 -5.71 -4.48 -13.27
N CYS A 184 -6.81 -3.90 -12.79
CA CYS A 184 -6.90 -3.46 -11.42
C CYS A 184 -8.04 -4.12 -10.67
N ILE A 185 -7.74 -4.71 -9.53
CA ILE A 185 -8.72 -5.16 -8.54
C ILE A 185 -8.60 -4.25 -7.34
N ALA A 186 -9.72 -3.72 -6.86
CA ALA A 186 -9.74 -2.92 -5.63
C ALA A 186 -10.33 -3.70 -4.46
N VAL A 187 -9.75 -3.51 -3.26
CA VAL A 187 -10.33 -3.90 -1.97
C VAL A 187 -10.84 -2.66 -1.24
N THR A 188 -11.99 -2.76 -0.56
CA THR A 188 -12.65 -1.60 0.07
C THR A 188 -12.21 -1.37 1.52
N HIS A 189 -10.93 -1.60 1.82
CA HIS A 189 -10.43 -1.43 3.19
C HIS A 189 -10.28 0.04 3.57
N THR A 190 -9.78 0.87 2.65
CA THR A 190 -9.47 2.29 2.89
C THR A 190 -10.55 3.23 2.33
N TYR A 191 -11.07 2.93 1.14
CA TYR A 191 -12.08 3.74 0.46
C TYR A 191 -13.32 2.93 0.13
N PRO A 192 -14.52 3.56 0.15
CA PRO A 192 -15.75 2.90 -0.27
C PRO A 192 -15.72 2.57 -1.77
N ALA A 193 -16.42 1.51 -2.16
CA ALA A 193 -16.47 1.03 -3.55
C ALA A 193 -16.82 2.14 -4.59
N ALA A 194 -17.65 3.11 -4.18
CA ALA A 194 -18.04 4.23 -5.05
C ALA A 194 -16.86 5.12 -5.49
N GLU A 195 -15.79 5.18 -4.68
CA GLU A 195 -14.58 5.95 -4.97
C GLU A 195 -13.53 5.15 -5.75
N LEU A 196 -13.69 3.82 -5.83
CA LEU A 196 -12.76 2.90 -6.48
C LEU A 196 -13.19 2.52 -7.91
N GLY A 197 -14.01 3.34 -8.55
CA GLY A 197 -14.59 3.07 -9.89
C GLY A 197 -13.58 2.95 -11.04
N MET A 198 -12.30 3.21 -10.81
CA MET A 198 -11.23 2.93 -11.77
C MET A 198 -10.82 1.46 -11.81
N ALA A 199 -11.21 0.66 -10.82
CA ALA A 199 -10.90 -0.77 -10.79
C ALA A 199 -11.77 -1.54 -11.80
N ASP A 200 -11.20 -2.58 -12.40
CA ASP A 200 -11.93 -3.51 -13.28
C ASP A 200 -12.84 -4.45 -12.44
N LEU A 201 -12.47 -4.66 -11.17
CA LEU A 201 -13.21 -5.44 -10.20
C LEU A 201 -13.05 -4.83 -8.81
N VAL A 202 -14.14 -4.70 -8.05
CA VAL A 202 -14.11 -4.27 -6.65
C VAL A 202 -14.60 -5.41 -5.77
N VAL A 203 -13.90 -5.68 -4.67
CA VAL A 203 -14.27 -6.67 -3.65
C VAL A 203 -14.12 -6.05 -2.26
N ASP A 204 -14.79 -6.60 -1.26
CA ASP A 204 -14.72 -6.06 0.09
C ASP A 204 -13.36 -6.34 0.75
N ARG A 205 -12.78 -7.49 0.48
CA ARG A 205 -11.50 -7.93 1.05
C ARG A 205 -10.78 -8.91 0.14
N LEU A 206 -9.48 -9.07 0.35
CA LEU A 206 -8.64 -9.96 -0.44
C LEU A 206 -9.12 -11.42 -0.42
N GLY A 207 -9.68 -11.90 0.70
CA GLY A 207 -10.22 -13.25 0.84
C GLY A 207 -11.45 -13.55 -0.02
N ASP A 208 -12.10 -12.54 -0.60
CA ASP A 208 -13.27 -12.71 -1.48
C ASP A 208 -12.84 -12.93 -2.95
N LEU A 209 -11.54 -12.83 -3.25
CA LEU A 209 -11.00 -13.14 -4.56
C LEU A 209 -10.80 -14.64 -4.74
N THR A 210 -11.36 -15.17 -5.82
CA THR A 210 -11.17 -16.56 -6.25
C THR A 210 -10.41 -16.60 -7.57
N LEU A 211 -9.75 -17.72 -7.84
CA LEU A 211 -9.07 -17.93 -9.13
C LEU A 211 -10.04 -17.77 -10.32
N SER A 212 -11.28 -18.26 -10.19
CA SER A 212 -12.29 -18.13 -11.24
C SER A 212 -12.60 -16.67 -11.57
N ARG A 213 -12.76 -15.80 -10.55
CA ARG A 213 -13.01 -14.36 -10.76
C ARG A 213 -11.82 -13.68 -11.46
N ILE A 214 -10.60 -14.09 -11.11
CA ILE A 214 -9.38 -13.58 -11.74
C ILE A 214 -9.29 -14.03 -13.20
N GLU A 215 -9.59 -15.31 -13.48
CA GLU A 215 -9.64 -15.84 -14.84
C GLU A 215 -10.70 -15.16 -15.69
N GLU A 216 -11.89 -14.90 -15.16
CA GLU A 216 -12.95 -14.16 -15.84
C GLU A 216 -12.46 -12.75 -16.19
N LEU A 217 -11.86 -12.03 -15.23
CA LEU A 217 -11.30 -10.71 -15.44
C LEU A 217 -10.24 -10.70 -16.57
N LEU A 218 -9.39 -11.72 -16.64
CA LEU A 218 -8.38 -11.82 -17.68
C LEU A 218 -8.93 -12.24 -19.05
N ARG A 219 -10.04 -12.98 -19.11
CA ARG A 219 -10.70 -13.38 -20.35
C ARG A 219 -11.52 -12.26 -21.00
N ASP A 220 -12.02 -11.32 -20.23
CA ASP A 220 -12.75 -10.14 -20.73
C ASP A 220 -11.83 -9.19 -21.51
N ASN A 221 -11.04 -9.77 -22.43
CA ASN A 221 -10.23 -9.07 -23.39
C ASN A 221 -11.10 -8.40 -24.45
N GLY A 222 -11.57 -7.19 -24.16
CA GLY A 222 -11.84 -6.25 -25.22
C GLY A 222 -13.18 -6.42 -25.95
N VAL A 223 -14.26 -6.20 -25.25
CA VAL A 223 -15.31 -5.37 -25.86
C VAL A 223 -15.05 -3.95 -25.36
N ALA A 224 -14.36 -3.18 -26.18
CA ALA A 224 -14.15 -1.76 -25.95
C ALA A 224 -15.51 -1.10 -25.65
N ARG A 225 -15.61 -0.46 -24.48
CA ARG A 225 -16.66 0.52 -24.21
C ARG A 225 -16.14 1.91 -24.51
#